data_870bb43482ffef176916d3ccce9ada54
#
_entry.id   870bb43482ffef176916d3ccce9ada54
#
_cell.length_a   1.000
_cell.length_b   1.000
_cell.length_c   1.000
_cell.angle_alpha   90.00
_cell.angle_beta   90.00
_cell.angle_gamma   90.00
#
_symmetry.space_group_name_H-M   'P 1'
#
loop_
_entity.id
_entity.type
_entity.pdbx_description
1 polymer ?
#
loop_
_entity_poly.entity_id
_entity_poly.type
_entity_poly.pdbx_seq_one_letter_code
_entity_poly.pdbx_strand_id
1 'polypeptide(L)'
;MQKEESIYSLAFWLLCLSNFLFCASFSMIIPELPDYLASLGGREYIGYIIALFTLTAGLSRPFSGKLTDHIGRIPVMAFGSIVCFICGGLYPLIHSVQGFLLLRFFHGMSTGTKPTATAAYVADIIPESKRGEAQGGLGIFTATGMSIGPVIGSFLAEELGLREMFWISSLFALLSI
;
A
#
# COMPACT_ATOMS: atom_id res chain seq x y z
N MET A 1 -17.29 -34.59 -15.93
CA MET A 1 -17.56 -33.53 -14.93
C MET A 1 -16.22 -32.90 -14.55
N GLN A 2 -15.87 -31.77 -15.15
CA GLN A 2 -14.73 -30.99 -14.68
C GLN A 2 -15.08 -30.48 -13.27
N LYS A 3 -14.25 -30.82 -12.30
CA LYS A 3 -14.34 -30.27 -10.94
C LYS A 3 -14.25 -28.77 -11.09
N GLU A 4 -15.29 -28.03 -10.76
CA GLU A 4 -15.20 -26.56 -10.70
C GLU A 4 -14.11 -26.21 -9.70
N GLU A 5 -12.95 -25.79 -10.18
CA GLU A 5 -11.89 -25.31 -9.32
C GLU A 5 -12.38 -24.02 -8.66
N SER A 6 -12.58 -24.10 -7.35
CA SER A 6 -13.00 -22.97 -6.54
C SER A 6 -11.90 -21.91 -6.59
N ILE A 7 -12.26 -20.67 -6.97
CA ILE A 7 -11.36 -19.52 -6.90
C ILE A 7 -10.97 -19.18 -5.46
N TYR A 8 -11.77 -19.62 -4.50
CA TYR A 8 -11.64 -19.33 -3.06
C TYR A 8 -10.65 -20.28 -2.38
N SER A 9 -9.44 -20.38 -2.94
CA SER A 9 -8.33 -21.11 -2.34
C SER A 9 -7.75 -20.34 -1.14
N LEU A 10 -7.02 -21.04 -0.26
CA LEU A 10 -6.29 -20.39 0.83
C LEU A 10 -5.35 -19.29 0.31
N ALA A 11 -4.68 -19.53 -0.82
CA ALA A 11 -3.79 -18.55 -1.45
C ALA A 11 -4.54 -17.27 -1.86
N PHE A 12 -5.76 -17.40 -2.40
CA PHE A 12 -6.58 -16.24 -2.74
C PHE A 12 -7.01 -15.44 -1.50
N TRP A 13 -7.42 -16.11 -0.42
CA TRP A 13 -7.79 -15.41 0.82
C TRP A 13 -6.60 -14.73 1.50
N LEU A 14 -5.44 -15.37 1.50
CA LEU A 14 -4.21 -14.74 2.00
C LEU A 14 -3.82 -13.52 1.16
N LEU A 15 -3.99 -13.60 -0.16
CA LEU A 15 -3.77 -12.46 -1.05
C LEU A 15 -4.73 -11.30 -0.74
N CYS A 16 -6.01 -11.59 -0.53
CA CYS A 16 -7.01 -10.58 -0.14
C CYS A 16 -6.66 -9.91 1.19
N LEU A 17 -6.29 -10.71 2.20
CA LEU A 17 -5.87 -10.20 3.51
C LEU A 17 -4.60 -9.34 3.39
N SER A 18 -3.59 -9.83 2.68
CA SER A 18 -2.36 -9.08 2.40
C SER A 18 -2.64 -7.74 1.73
N ASN A 19 -3.54 -7.73 0.74
CA ASN A 19 -3.91 -6.51 0.03
C ASN A 19 -4.72 -5.55 0.92
N PHE A 20 -5.63 -6.05 1.75
CA PHE A 20 -6.36 -5.27 2.75
C PHE A 20 -5.40 -4.58 3.72
N LEU A 21 -4.48 -5.34 4.33
CA LEU A 21 -3.51 -4.80 5.30
C LEU A 21 -2.60 -3.76 4.67
N PHE A 22 -2.15 -4.00 3.44
CA PHE A 22 -1.34 -3.03 2.69
C PHE A 22 -2.10 -1.73 2.43
N CYS A 23 -3.36 -1.83 1.96
CA CYS A 23 -4.18 -0.66 1.66
C CYS A 23 -4.54 0.10 2.94
N ALA A 24 -4.87 -0.58 4.02
CA ALA A 24 -5.11 0.04 5.32
C ALA A 24 -3.87 0.77 5.83
N SER A 25 -2.68 0.15 5.70
CA SER A 25 -1.41 0.75 6.12
C SER A 25 -1.20 2.13 5.49
N PHE A 26 -1.07 2.21 4.17
CA PHE A 26 -0.73 3.50 3.55
C PHE A 26 -1.87 4.52 3.61
N SER A 27 -3.14 4.09 3.65
CA SER A 27 -4.28 5.00 3.76
C SER A 27 -4.48 5.56 5.17
N MET A 28 -4.07 4.83 6.20
CA MET A 28 -4.12 5.23 7.61
C MET A 28 -3.38 6.55 7.87
N ILE A 29 -2.27 6.77 7.21
CA ILE A 29 -1.44 7.96 7.43
C ILE A 29 -1.92 9.19 6.65
N ILE A 30 -2.73 9.03 5.60
CA ILE A 30 -3.08 10.10 4.65
C ILE A 30 -3.71 11.32 5.33
N PRO A 31 -4.70 11.20 6.23
CA PRO A 31 -5.34 12.35 6.86
C PRO A 31 -4.38 13.21 7.68
N GLU A 32 -3.39 12.60 8.31
CA GLU A 32 -2.49 13.24 9.28
C GLU A 32 -1.26 13.91 8.62
N LEU A 33 -0.94 13.55 7.37
CA LEU A 33 0.24 14.06 6.68
C LEU A 33 0.24 15.58 6.45
N PRO A 34 -0.89 16.25 6.12
CA PRO A 34 -0.93 17.69 5.94
C PRO A 34 -0.53 18.46 7.22
N ASP A 35 -1.10 18.06 8.35
CA ASP A 35 -0.81 18.72 9.64
C ASP A 35 0.60 18.39 10.12
N TYR A 36 1.06 17.16 9.88
CA TYR A 36 2.45 16.78 10.17
C TYR A 36 3.45 17.60 9.34
N LEU A 37 3.23 17.76 8.02
CA LEU A 37 4.08 18.59 7.18
C LEU A 37 4.02 20.07 7.59
N ALA A 38 2.84 20.56 7.95
CA ALA A 38 2.67 21.94 8.43
C ALA A 38 3.46 22.19 9.75
N SER A 39 3.48 21.21 10.64
CA SER A 39 4.26 21.28 11.90
C SER A 39 5.77 21.35 11.67
N LEU A 40 6.26 20.79 10.55
CA LEU A 40 7.65 20.91 10.10
C LEU A 40 7.96 22.25 9.40
N GLY A 41 6.97 23.15 9.27
CA GLY A 41 7.10 24.42 8.55
C GLY A 41 6.85 24.34 7.05
N GLY A 42 6.31 23.22 6.56
CA GLY A 42 6.09 22.94 5.14
C GLY A 42 4.66 23.18 4.65
N ARG A 43 3.88 24.08 5.26
CA ARG A 43 2.47 24.31 4.94
C ARG A 43 2.22 24.64 3.45
N GLU A 44 3.14 25.34 2.81
CA GLU A 44 3.08 25.69 1.38
C GLU A 44 3.28 24.48 0.45
N TYR A 45 3.82 23.36 0.97
CA TYR A 45 4.13 22.15 0.20
C TYR A 45 3.08 21.04 0.33
N ILE A 46 1.94 21.26 0.99
CA ILE A 46 0.89 20.25 1.23
C ILE A 46 0.43 19.58 -0.08
N GLY A 47 0.31 20.34 -1.18
CA GLY A 47 -0.04 19.79 -2.48
C GLY A 47 0.93 18.74 -3.03
N TYR A 48 2.21 18.81 -2.64
CA TYR A 48 3.23 17.84 -3.06
C TYR A 48 3.10 16.47 -2.38
N ILE A 49 2.38 16.38 -1.25
CA ILE A 49 2.12 15.11 -0.56
C ILE A 49 1.52 14.06 -1.49
N ILE A 50 0.45 14.43 -2.20
CA ILE A 50 -0.21 13.54 -3.15
C ILE A 50 0.53 13.51 -4.48
N ALA A 51 1.02 14.65 -4.96
CA ALA A 51 1.68 14.76 -6.26
C ALA A 51 2.93 13.87 -6.37
N LEU A 52 3.86 13.95 -5.41
CA LEU A 52 5.08 13.15 -5.40
C LEU A 52 4.79 11.65 -5.26
N PHE A 53 3.86 11.30 -4.38
CA PHE A 53 3.44 9.91 -4.18
C PHE A 53 2.84 9.32 -5.46
N THR A 54 1.90 10.02 -6.10
CA THR A 54 1.22 9.56 -7.31
C THR A 54 2.18 9.50 -8.50
N LEU A 55 3.06 10.50 -8.63
CA LEU A 55 4.08 10.53 -9.67
C LEU A 55 4.96 9.28 -9.59
N THR A 56 5.50 8.99 -8.42
CA THR A 56 6.40 7.83 -8.26
C THR A 56 5.65 6.51 -8.40
N ALA A 57 4.41 6.42 -7.90
CA ALA A 57 3.56 5.27 -8.13
C ALA A 57 3.34 5.01 -9.63
N GLY A 58 3.08 6.06 -10.41
CA GLY A 58 2.93 5.96 -11.86
C GLY A 58 4.22 5.54 -12.56
N LEU A 59 5.35 6.19 -12.23
CA LEU A 59 6.65 5.90 -12.82
C LEU A 59 7.16 4.49 -12.51
N SER A 60 6.86 3.95 -11.33
CA SER A 60 7.31 2.62 -10.94
C SER A 60 6.53 1.47 -11.60
N ARG A 61 5.29 1.69 -12.07
CA ARG A 61 4.47 0.62 -12.68
C ARG A 61 5.11 -0.10 -13.87
N PRO A 62 5.64 0.59 -14.91
CA PRO A 62 6.25 -0.09 -16.04
C PRO A 62 7.50 -0.90 -15.65
N PHE A 63 8.27 -0.41 -14.67
CA PHE A 63 9.42 -1.14 -14.15
C PHE A 63 8.99 -2.34 -13.32
N SER A 64 7.95 -2.18 -12.49
CA SER A 64 7.35 -3.24 -11.69
C SER A 64 6.79 -4.36 -12.56
N GLY A 65 6.11 -4.04 -13.66
CA GLY A 65 5.62 -5.05 -14.60
C GLY A 65 6.75 -5.92 -15.14
N LYS A 66 7.79 -5.30 -15.69
CA LYS A 66 8.98 -6.02 -16.18
C LYS A 66 9.64 -6.85 -15.07
N LEU A 67 9.81 -6.28 -13.89
CA LEU A 67 10.42 -6.98 -12.77
C LEU A 67 9.60 -8.19 -12.32
N THR A 68 8.27 -8.05 -12.30
CA THR A 68 7.31 -9.11 -11.99
C THR A 68 7.45 -10.31 -12.96
N ASP A 69 7.73 -10.04 -14.23
CA ASP A 69 7.94 -11.09 -15.23
C ASP A 69 9.31 -11.78 -15.10
N HIS A 70 10.34 -11.06 -14.62
CA HIS A 70 11.69 -11.60 -14.51
C HIS A 70 11.97 -12.34 -13.19
N ILE A 71 11.59 -11.77 -12.05
CA ILE A 71 11.91 -12.33 -10.72
C ILE A 71 10.70 -12.99 -10.04
N GLY A 72 9.51 -12.89 -10.66
CA GLY A 72 8.27 -13.48 -10.14
C GLY A 72 7.39 -12.49 -9.37
N ARG A 73 6.15 -12.91 -9.12
CA ARG A 73 5.08 -12.07 -8.56
C ARG A 73 5.28 -11.79 -7.08
N ILE A 74 5.54 -12.84 -6.31
CA ILE A 74 5.66 -12.77 -4.84
C ILE A 74 6.81 -11.86 -4.39
N PRO A 75 8.05 -11.96 -4.93
CA PRO A 75 9.14 -11.05 -4.55
C PRO A 75 8.81 -9.57 -4.81
N VAL A 76 8.12 -9.26 -5.91
CA VAL A 76 7.75 -7.86 -6.23
C VAL A 76 6.63 -7.35 -5.32
N MET A 77 5.66 -8.21 -4.97
CA MET A 77 4.64 -7.88 -3.96
C MET A 77 5.29 -7.60 -2.61
N ALA A 78 6.19 -8.48 -2.15
CA ALA A 78 6.93 -8.32 -0.91
C ALA A 78 7.77 -7.03 -0.91
N PHE A 79 8.47 -6.73 -2.01
CA PHE A 79 9.21 -5.49 -2.16
C PHE A 79 8.31 -4.26 -1.95
N GLY A 80 7.12 -4.22 -2.57
CA GLY A 80 6.17 -3.12 -2.38
C GLY A 80 5.74 -2.97 -0.90
N SER A 81 5.47 -4.08 -0.20
CA SER A 81 5.15 -4.07 1.23
C SER A 81 6.33 -3.60 2.09
N ILE A 82 7.55 -4.05 1.78
CA ILE A 82 8.77 -3.63 2.49
C ILE A 82 9.02 -2.13 2.32
N VAL A 83 8.86 -1.58 1.12
CA VAL A 83 8.96 -0.12 0.89
C VAL A 83 7.92 0.62 1.73
N CYS A 84 6.66 0.15 1.76
CA CYS A 84 5.61 0.74 2.57
C CYS A 84 5.95 0.67 4.08
N PHE A 85 6.44 -0.48 4.56
CA PHE A 85 6.89 -0.69 5.94
C PHE A 85 8.01 0.29 6.33
N ILE A 86 9.07 0.37 5.53
CA ILE A 86 10.22 1.23 5.81
C ILE A 86 9.80 2.69 5.79
N CYS A 87 9.08 3.12 4.75
CA CYS A 87 8.65 4.51 4.64
C CYS A 87 7.68 4.88 5.77
N GLY A 88 6.71 4.02 6.11
CA GLY A 88 5.79 4.24 7.22
C GLY A 88 6.52 4.45 8.54
N GLY A 89 7.51 3.57 8.83
CA GLY A 89 8.31 3.64 10.05
C GLY A 89 9.30 4.80 10.12
N LEU A 90 9.67 5.38 8.98
CA LEU A 90 10.60 6.52 8.94
C LEU A 90 9.92 7.90 9.15
N TYR A 91 8.61 8.04 8.92
CA TYR A 91 7.93 9.33 9.11
C TYR A 91 8.20 9.98 10.46
N PRO A 92 8.05 9.29 11.61
CA PRO A 92 8.26 9.93 12.92
C PRO A 92 9.72 10.31 13.20
N LEU A 93 10.66 9.89 12.37
CA LEU A 93 12.08 10.21 12.50
C LEU A 93 12.51 11.42 11.64
N ILE A 94 11.61 11.93 10.81
CA ILE A 94 11.88 13.04 9.90
C ILE A 94 11.51 14.36 10.54
N HIS A 95 12.49 15.28 10.58
CA HIS A 95 12.35 16.61 11.20
C HIS A 95 12.57 17.75 10.19
N SER A 96 12.47 17.47 8.89
CA SER A 96 12.64 18.48 7.84
C SER A 96 11.63 18.30 6.70
N VAL A 97 11.23 19.42 6.10
CA VAL A 97 10.30 19.45 4.96
C VAL A 97 10.87 18.64 3.78
N GLN A 98 12.14 18.83 3.46
CA GLN A 98 12.80 18.14 2.34
C GLN A 98 12.85 16.63 2.57
N GLY A 99 13.18 16.19 3.79
CA GLY A 99 13.20 14.78 4.17
C GLY A 99 11.81 14.16 4.05
N PHE A 100 10.76 14.87 4.49
CA PHE A 100 9.38 14.42 4.37
C PHE A 100 8.96 14.25 2.89
N LEU A 101 9.24 15.22 2.04
CA LEU A 101 8.89 15.17 0.63
C LEU A 101 9.65 14.05 -0.11
N LEU A 102 10.93 13.87 0.22
CA LEU A 102 11.74 12.78 -0.33
C LEU A 102 11.18 11.41 0.11
N LEU A 103 10.82 11.27 1.39
CA LEU A 103 10.20 10.05 1.89
C LEU A 103 8.87 9.77 1.20
N ARG A 104 8.06 10.82 0.98
CA ARG A 104 6.80 10.70 0.27
C ARG A 104 6.97 10.24 -1.17
N PHE A 105 8.02 10.74 -1.84
CA PHE A 105 8.42 10.29 -3.18
C PHE A 105 8.74 8.79 -3.18
N PHE A 106 9.59 8.31 -2.29
CA PHE A 106 9.92 6.87 -2.23
C PHE A 106 8.74 6.01 -1.81
N HIS A 107 7.90 6.49 -0.89
CA HIS A 107 6.72 5.74 -0.46
C HIS A 107 5.75 5.43 -1.61
N GLY A 108 5.64 6.32 -2.61
CA GLY A 108 4.82 6.08 -3.80
C GLY A 108 5.21 4.82 -4.59
N MET A 109 6.48 4.39 -4.54
CA MET A 109 6.92 3.14 -5.20
C MET A 109 6.16 1.91 -4.68
N SER A 110 5.77 1.88 -3.41
CA SER A 110 5.04 0.76 -2.82
C SER A 110 3.72 0.49 -3.54
N THR A 111 2.96 1.55 -3.83
CA THR A 111 1.67 1.46 -4.53
C THR A 111 1.79 1.34 -6.04
N GLY A 112 2.97 1.58 -6.60
CA GLY A 112 3.27 1.27 -8.00
C GLY A 112 3.72 -0.19 -8.19
N THR A 113 4.31 -0.82 -7.18
CA THR A 113 4.88 -2.17 -7.29
C THR A 113 3.91 -3.25 -6.84
N LYS A 114 3.44 -3.23 -5.60
CA LYS A 114 2.60 -4.31 -5.05
C LYS A 114 1.31 -4.55 -5.82
N PRO A 115 0.46 -3.55 -6.14
CA PRO A 115 -0.77 -3.79 -6.89
C PRO A 115 -0.52 -4.34 -8.30
N THR A 116 0.56 -3.92 -8.97
CA THR A 116 0.93 -4.43 -10.30
C THR A 116 1.24 -5.93 -10.24
N ALA A 117 2.07 -6.35 -9.28
CA ALA A 117 2.41 -7.76 -9.09
C ALA A 117 1.21 -8.59 -8.59
N THR A 118 0.34 -8.00 -7.74
CA THR A 118 -0.89 -8.64 -7.25
C THR A 118 -1.84 -8.96 -8.40
N ALA A 119 -2.05 -8.01 -9.32
CA ALA A 119 -2.90 -8.24 -10.49
C ALA A 119 -2.36 -9.36 -11.40
N ALA A 120 -1.03 -9.39 -11.62
CA ALA A 120 -0.39 -10.46 -12.36
C ALA A 120 -0.51 -11.82 -11.65
N TYR A 121 -0.35 -11.86 -10.33
CA TYR A 121 -0.48 -13.08 -9.55
C TYR A 121 -1.91 -13.67 -9.62
N VAL A 122 -2.94 -12.82 -9.53
CA VAL A 122 -4.33 -13.26 -9.72
C VAL A 122 -4.52 -13.88 -11.11
N ALA A 123 -3.93 -13.25 -12.14
CA ALA A 123 -4.02 -13.78 -13.51
C ALA A 123 -3.34 -15.16 -13.68
N ASP A 124 -2.31 -15.45 -12.87
CA ASP A 124 -1.60 -16.74 -12.91
C ASP A 124 -2.36 -17.87 -12.19
N ILE A 125 -3.01 -17.56 -11.04
CA ILE A 125 -3.63 -18.58 -10.18
C ILE A 125 -5.13 -18.79 -10.46
N ILE A 126 -5.77 -17.88 -11.20
CA ILE A 126 -7.22 -17.92 -11.44
C ILE A 126 -7.50 -18.19 -12.93
N PRO A 127 -8.38 -19.17 -13.26
CA PRO A 127 -8.81 -19.42 -14.63
C PRO A 127 -9.38 -18.17 -15.29
N GLU A 128 -9.13 -18.01 -16.60
CA GLU A 128 -9.50 -16.81 -17.34
C GLU A 128 -10.98 -16.45 -17.21
N SER A 129 -11.86 -17.47 -17.23
CA SER A 129 -13.32 -17.31 -17.08
C SER A 129 -13.77 -16.72 -15.74
N LYS A 130 -12.92 -16.80 -14.70
CA LYS A 130 -13.24 -16.37 -13.31
C LYS A 130 -12.38 -15.19 -12.83
N ARG A 131 -11.48 -14.67 -13.67
CA ARG A 131 -10.60 -13.54 -13.31
C ARG A 131 -11.37 -12.29 -12.92
N GLY A 132 -12.49 -12.00 -13.59
CA GLY A 132 -13.34 -10.84 -13.25
C GLY A 132 -13.93 -10.95 -11.85
N GLU A 133 -14.41 -12.15 -11.46
CA GLU A 133 -14.95 -12.42 -10.12
C GLU A 133 -13.86 -12.28 -9.06
N ALA A 134 -12.67 -12.86 -9.29
CA ALA A 134 -11.54 -12.77 -8.37
C ALA A 134 -11.04 -11.32 -8.19
N GLN A 135 -10.95 -10.55 -9.30
CA GLN A 135 -10.56 -9.13 -9.23
C GLN A 135 -11.61 -8.29 -8.49
N GLY A 136 -12.91 -8.59 -8.68
CA GLY A 136 -13.99 -7.95 -7.93
C GLY A 136 -13.88 -8.23 -6.43
N GLY A 137 -13.66 -9.50 -6.05
CA GLY A 137 -13.40 -9.90 -4.68
C GLY A 137 -12.20 -9.18 -4.06
N LEU A 138 -11.06 -9.18 -4.75
CA LEU A 138 -9.86 -8.45 -4.32
C LEU A 138 -10.14 -6.95 -4.19
N GLY A 139 -10.94 -6.38 -5.11
CA GLY A 139 -11.37 -4.98 -5.08
C GLY A 139 -12.14 -4.61 -3.82
N ILE A 140 -12.99 -5.50 -3.30
CA ILE A 140 -13.70 -5.29 -2.03
C ILE A 140 -12.71 -5.14 -0.87
N PHE A 141 -11.72 -6.02 -0.76
CA PHE A 141 -10.68 -5.92 0.28
C PHE A 141 -9.83 -4.66 0.15
N THR A 142 -9.50 -4.25 -1.09
CA THR A 142 -8.82 -3.00 -1.38
C THR A 142 -9.64 -1.80 -0.90
N ALA A 143 -10.90 -1.71 -1.31
CA ALA A 143 -11.79 -0.60 -0.95
C ALA A 143 -12.03 -0.55 0.56
N THR A 144 -12.23 -1.69 1.20
CA THR A 144 -12.41 -1.78 2.66
C THR A 144 -11.17 -1.29 3.39
N GLY A 145 -9.96 -1.72 2.98
CA GLY A 145 -8.70 -1.25 3.56
C GLY A 145 -8.51 0.26 3.40
N MET A 146 -8.80 0.79 2.22
CA MET A 146 -8.70 2.23 1.93
C MET A 146 -9.74 3.07 2.71
N SER A 147 -10.91 2.51 3.01
CA SER A 147 -11.97 3.22 3.73
C SER A 147 -11.78 3.17 5.24
N ILE A 148 -11.38 2.02 5.78
CA ILE A 148 -11.19 1.82 7.21
C ILE A 148 -9.85 2.42 7.68
N GLY A 149 -8.82 2.37 6.85
CA GLY A 149 -7.49 2.89 7.18
C GLY A 149 -7.50 4.31 7.74
N PRO A 150 -8.06 5.32 7.04
CA PRO A 150 -8.12 6.68 7.54
C PRO A 150 -8.83 6.82 8.88
N VAL A 151 -9.93 6.09 9.09
CA VAL A 151 -10.69 6.11 10.35
C VAL A 151 -9.85 5.58 11.52
N ILE A 152 -9.18 4.44 11.31
CA ILE A 152 -8.26 3.88 12.31
C ILE A 152 -7.08 4.84 12.52
N GLY A 153 -6.54 5.43 11.46
CA GLY A 153 -5.40 6.34 11.52
C GLY A 153 -5.68 7.56 12.38
N SER A 154 -6.76 8.29 12.09
CA SER A 154 -7.13 9.48 12.88
C SER A 154 -7.45 9.11 14.32
N PHE A 155 -8.17 8.02 14.57
CA PHE A 155 -8.43 7.54 15.93
C PHE A 155 -7.13 7.26 16.70
N LEU A 156 -6.18 6.56 16.09
CA LEU A 156 -4.89 6.27 16.73
C LEU A 156 -4.05 7.54 16.95
N ALA A 157 -4.10 8.48 16.01
CA ALA A 157 -3.37 9.75 16.14
C ALA A 157 -3.91 10.61 17.30
N GLU A 158 -5.24 10.60 17.52
CA GLU A 158 -5.89 11.30 18.63
C GLU A 158 -5.61 10.64 19.99
N GLU A 159 -5.73 9.30 20.07
CA GLU A 159 -5.65 8.58 21.35
C GLU A 159 -4.21 8.26 21.78
N LEU A 160 -3.34 7.91 20.84
CA LEU A 160 -1.98 7.46 21.12
C LEU A 160 -0.90 8.44 20.67
N GLY A 161 -1.22 9.30 19.71
CA GLY A 161 -0.30 10.23 19.09
C GLY A 161 0.16 9.83 17.69
N LEU A 162 0.65 10.80 16.92
CA LEU A 162 1.08 10.63 15.54
C LEU A 162 2.21 9.60 15.38
N ARG A 163 3.13 9.57 16.33
CA ARG A 163 4.29 8.65 16.29
C ARG A 163 3.85 7.20 16.34
N GLU A 164 2.98 6.87 17.26
CA GLU A 164 2.44 5.54 17.49
C GLU A 164 1.58 5.09 16.30
N MET A 165 0.78 6.00 15.76
CA MET A 165 -0.01 5.77 14.54
C MET A 165 0.90 5.39 13.35
N PHE A 166 2.01 6.08 13.13
CA PHE A 166 2.97 5.73 12.07
C PHE A 166 3.60 4.34 12.29
N TRP A 167 3.93 3.98 13.53
CA TRP A 167 4.46 2.65 13.84
C TRP A 167 3.43 1.55 13.60
N ILE A 168 2.16 1.78 13.98
CA ILE A 168 1.07 0.83 13.75
C ILE A 168 0.80 0.68 12.25
N SER A 169 0.75 1.77 11.51
CA SER A 169 0.65 1.76 10.05
C SER A 169 1.77 0.93 9.41
N SER A 170 3.01 1.14 9.85
CA SER A 170 4.17 0.37 9.40
C SER A 170 4.02 -1.13 9.73
N LEU A 171 3.52 -1.48 10.92
CA LEU A 171 3.27 -2.88 11.28
C LEU A 171 2.23 -3.54 10.35
N PHE A 172 1.17 -2.84 9.96
CA PHE A 172 0.20 -3.33 8.97
C PHE A 172 0.88 -3.62 7.62
N ALA A 173 1.80 -2.75 7.18
CA ALA A 173 2.57 -3.00 5.96
C ALA A 173 3.47 -4.25 6.09
N LEU A 174 4.11 -4.46 7.24
CA LEU A 174 4.92 -5.65 7.52
C LEU A 174 4.07 -6.92 7.48
N LEU A 175 2.92 -6.90 8.16
CA LEU A 175 1.98 -8.05 8.17
C LEU A 175 1.37 -8.34 6.80
N SER A 176 1.48 -7.41 5.87
CA SER A 176 0.99 -7.59 4.49
C SER A 176 1.99 -8.34 3.59
N ILE A 177 3.17 -8.70 4.07
CA ILE A 177 4.18 -9.47 3.31
C ILE A 177 3.75 -10.93 3.22
#